data_aa38f0fda51040279d0276f18b6f672f
#
_entry.id   aa38f0fda51040279d0276f18b6f672f
#
_cell.length_a   1.000
_cell.length_b   1.000
_cell.length_c   1.000
_cell.angle_alpha   90.00
_cell.angle_beta   90.00
_cell.angle_gamma   90.00
#
_symmetry.space_group_name_H-M   'P 1'
#
loop_
_entity.id
_entity.type
_entity.pdbx_description
1 polymer ?
#
loop_
_entity_poly.entity_id
_entity_poly.type
_entity_poly.pdbx_seq_one_letter_code
_entity_poly.pdbx_strand_id
1 'polypeptide(L)'
;MVLLYYLVPVEPGVTGMHLAVRAVVTVVGVALVAALVLQQIRDQITADPSDVRLTRLAIALVGGVVVFALADLVISFSDPDQFVNMTTKTDALYFAIGTLTTVGYGDVHAEGQLARAAVCVQMVFSVGVLATGASLLVRRWTEYARQQPGRSG
;
A
#
# COMPACT_ATOMS: atom_id res chain seq x y z
N MET A 1 4.31 -7.53 8.75
CA MET A 1 4.35 -6.20 8.11
C MET A 1 3.51 -5.15 8.84
N VAL A 2 2.22 -5.39 9.10
CA VAL A 2 1.37 -4.43 9.83
C VAL A 2 1.90 -4.11 11.23
N LEU A 3 2.46 -5.09 11.96
CA LEU A 3 3.11 -4.86 13.26
C LEU A 3 4.33 -3.92 13.16
N LEU A 4 5.10 -4.01 12.07
CA LEU A 4 6.24 -3.13 11.83
C LEU A 4 5.80 -1.68 11.58
N TYR A 5 4.62 -1.48 10.97
CA TYR A 5 4.00 -0.18 10.78
C TYR A 5 3.80 0.58 12.10
N TYR A 6 3.32 -0.10 13.15
CA TYR A 6 3.09 0.51 14.45
C TYR A 6 4.38 0.78 15.25
N LEU A 7 5.47 0.10 14.90
CA LEU A 7 6.79 0.29 15.54
C LEU A 7 7.54 1.55 15.07
N VAL A 8 7.17 2.14 13.93
CA VAL A 8 7.78 3.38 13.45
C VAL A 8 7.36 4.53 14.36
N PRO A 9 8.27 5.21 15.09
CA PRO A 9 7.92 6.30 16.03
C PRO A 9 7.56 7.57 15.24
N VAL A 10 6.28 7.83 15.09
CA VAL A 10 5.76 9.07 14.50
C VAL A 10 4.94 9.77 15.58
N GLU A 11 5.53 10.81 16.22
CA GLU A 11 4.86 11.60 17.25
C GLU A 11 4.65 13.05 16.76
N PRO A 12 3.46 13.66 17.01
CA PRO A 12 3.18 15.04 16.66
C PRO A 12 3.94 15.99 17.60
N GLY A 13 4.66 16.91 17.03
CA GLY A 13 5.17 18.12 17.69
C GLY A 13 6.65 18.13 18.02
N VAL A 14 7.45 18.76 17.14
CA VAL A 14 8.55 19.69 17.49
C VAL A 14 8.93 20.49 16.22
N THR A 15 9.21 21.77 16.39
CA THR A 15 9.52 22.79 15.37
C THR A 15 10.93 22.66 14.78
N GLY A 16 11.11 22.97 13.50
CA GLY A 16 12.39 23.29 12.88
C GLY A 16 13.19 22.09 12.34
N MET A 17 14.48 22.05 12.60
CA MET A 17 15.46 21.09 12.06
C MET A 17 15.12 19.61 12.38
N HIS A 18 14.41 19.36 13.47
CA HIS A 18 13.91 18.03 13.83
C HIS A 18 12.85 17.50 12.88
N LEU A 19 12.08 18.38 12.22
CA LEU A 19 11.03 18.00 11.27
C LEU A 19 11.65 17.43 9.98
N ALA A 20 12.73 18.04 9.49
CA ALA A 20 13.48 17.54 8.33
C ALA A 20 14.15 16.19 8.63
N VAL A 21 14.77 16.05 9.81
CA VAL A 21 15.41 14.78 10.22
C VAL A 21 14.34 13.69 10.38
N ARG A 22 13.19 13.99 10.97
CA ARG A 22 12.08 13.01 11.10
C ARG A 22 11.48 12.64 9.76
N ALA A 23 11.24 13.60 8.86
CA ALA A 23 10.79 13.31 7.51
C ALA A 23 11.78 12.41 6.76
N VAL A 24 13.08 12.71 6.85
CA VAL A 24 14.14 11.85 6.27
C VAL A 24 14.15 10.46 6.89
N VAL A 25 14.09 10.35 8.22
CA VAL A 25 14.05 9.04 8.91
C VAL A 25 12.81 8.25 8.53
N THR A 26 11.65 8.90 8.39
CA THR A 26 10.41 8.23 7.98
C THR A 26 10.46 7.81 6.52
N VAL A 27 10.92 8.68 5.63
CA VAL A 27 11.13 8.35 4.20
C VAL A 27 12.14 7.23 4.04
N VAL A 28 13.25 7.25 4.78
CA VAL A 28 14.24 6.17 4.80
C VAL A 28 13.64 4.89 5.38
N GLY A 29 12.85 4.98 6.46
CA GLY A 29 12.15 3.83 7.05
C GLY A 29 11.16 3.20 6.06
N VAL A 30 10.37 4.02 5.39
CA VAL A 30 9.43 3.59 4.33
C VAL A 30 10.18 2.98 3.14
N ALA A 31 11.26 3.62 2.70
CA ALA A 31 12.09 3.11 1.61
C ALA A 31 12.78 1.80 1.99
N LEU A 32 13.21 1.66 3.24
CA LEU A 32 13.83 0.42 3.75
C LEU A 32 12.82 -0.73 3.85
N VAL A 33 11.61 -0.45 4.34
CA VAL A 33 10.52 -1.45 4.34
C VAL A 33 10.14 -1.83 2.91
N ALA A 34 10.02 -0.87 2.00
CA ALA A 34 9.77 -1.13 0.58
C ALA A 34 10.91 -1.95 -0.05
N ALA A 35 12.17 -1.62 0.25
CA ALA A 35 13.34 -2.36 -0.24
C ALA A 35 13.40 -3.79 0.31
N LEU A 36 13.09 -4.00 1.60
CA LEU A 36 13.02 -5.34 2.20
C LEU A 36 11.89 -6.18 1.57
N VAL A 37 10.74 -5.56 1.29
CA VAL A 37 9.63 -6.21 0.57
C VAL A 37 10.08 -6.60 -0.84
N LEU A 38 10.75 -5.70 -1.55
CA LEU A 38 11.26 -5.97 -2.89
C LEU A 38 12.38 -7.03 -2.89
N GLN A 39 13.26 -7.05 -1.89
CA GLN A 39 14.27 -8.09 -1.72
C GLN A 39 13.62 -9.45 -1.45
N GLN A 40 12.66 -9.52 -0.55
CA GLN A 40 11.94 -10.77 -0.24
C GLN A 40 11.15 -11.30 -1.44
N ILE A 41 10.69 -10.40 -2.33
CA ILE A 41 10.11 -10.76 -3.63
C ILE A 41 11.18 -11.35 -4.57
N ARG A 42 12.39 -10.82 -4.57
CA ARG A 42 13.50 -11.29 -5.40
C ARG A 42 13.99 -12.69 -4.99
N ASP A 43 14.10 -12.94 -3.69
CA ASP A 43 14.67 -14.20 -3.16
C ASP A 43 13.71 -15.40 -3.33
N GLN A 44 12.42 -15.16 -3.54
CA GLN A 44 11.41 -16.21 -3.79
C GLN A 44 11.25 -16.59 -5.28
N ILE A 45 12.14 -16.14 -6.16
CA ILE A 45 12.04 -16.36 -7.63
C ILE A 45 12.29 -17.82 -8.05
N THR A 46 12.68 -18.72 -7.14
CA THR A 46 13.07 -20.11 -7.43
C THR A 46 11.93 -21.13 -7.32
N ALA A 47 10.70 -20.72 -6.99
CA ALA A 47 9.53 -21.60 -6.87
C ALA A 47 8.57 -21.45 -8.07
N ASP A 48 7.68 -22.43 -8.23
CA ASP A 48 6.74 -22.62 -9.35
C ASP A 48 6.08 -21.31 -9.85
N PRO A 49 6.07 -21.03 -11.18
CA PRO A 49 5.71 -19.69 -11.72
C PRO A 49 4.31 -19.18 -11.41
N SER A 50 3.36 -20.05 -11.08
CA SER A 50 1.95 -19.67 -10.85
C SER A 50 1.69 -19.21 -9.42
N ASP A 51 2.27 -19.85 -8.41
CA ASP A 51 2.08 -19.51 -7.00
C ASP A 51 2.92 -18.30 -6.59
N VAL A 52 4.07 -18.15 -7.21
CA VAL A 52 4.95 -16.98 -7.04
C VAL A 52 4.25 -15.68 -7.44
N ARG A 53 3.41 -15.68 -8.48
CA ARG A 53 2.73 -14.47 -8.94
C ARG A 53 1.69 -13.95 -7.95
N LEU A 54 0.89 -14.84 -7.36
CA LEU A 54 -0.11 -14.44 -6.35
C LEU A 54 0.52 -13.96 -5.06
N THR A 55 1.54 -14.64 -4.57
CA THR A 55 2.28 -14.24 -3.38
C THR A 55 2.93 -12.86 -3.56
N ARG A 56 3.53 -12.61 -4.72
CA ARG A 56 4.11 -11.29 -5.05
C ARG A 56 3.05 -10.19 -5.06
N LEU A 57 1.89 -10.48 -5.64
CA LEU A 57 0.79 -9.52 -5.67
C LEU A 57 0.29 -9.20 -4.26
N ALA A 58 0.12 -10.21 -3.41
CA ALA A 58 -0.28 -10.03 -2.02
C ALA A 58 0.75 -9.20 -1.22
N ILE A 59 2.03 -9.47 -1.42
CA ILE A 59 3.11 -8.70 -0.78
C ILE A 59 3.12 -7.25 -1.29
N ALA A 60 2.97 -7.03 -2.60
CA ALA A 60 2.90 -5.70 -3.19
C ALA A 60 1.70 -4.91 -2.67
N LEU A 61 0.55 -5.57 -2.52
CA LEU A 61 -0.67 -4.98 -1.99
C LEU A 61 -0.49 -4.56 -0.52
N VAL A 62 -0.06 -5.47 0.35
CA VAL A 62 0.14 -5.18 1.78
C VAL A 62 1.26 -4.15 1.97
N GLY A 63 2.36 -4.29 1.23
CA GLY A 63 3.48 -3.35 1.27
C GLY A 63 3.06 -1.96 0.79
N GLY A 64 2.29 -1.88 -0.30
CA GLY A 64 1.75 -0.64 -0.81
C GLY A 64 0.86 0.07 0.19
N VAL A 65 -0.08 -0.65 0.82
CA VAL A 65 -0.94 -0.08 1.87
C VAL A 65 -0.11 0.51 3.02
N VAL A 66 0.90 -0.21 3.50
CA VAL A 66 1.75 0.27 4.60
C VAL A 66 2.54 1.51 4.19
N VAL A 67 3.14 1.51 3.00
CA VAL A 67 3.92 2.63 2.48
C VAL A 67 3.05 3.87 2.31
N PHE A 68 1.88 3.75 1.69
CA PHE A 68 0.97 4.88 1.51
C PHE A 68 0.40 5.39 2.83
N ALA A 69 -0.01 4.51 3.74
CA ALA A 69 -0.48 4.91 5.06
C ALA A 69 0.58 5.71 5.84
N LEU A 70 1.85 5.30 5.77
CA LEU A 70 2.94 6.07 6.37
C LEU A 70 3.18 7.40 5.68
N ALA A 71 3.15 7.44 4.36
CA ALA A 71 3.33 8.67 3.59
C ALA A 71 2.21 9.68 3.91
N ASP A 72 0.96 9.26 3.88
CA ASP A 72 -0.20 10.09 4.18
C ASP A 72 -0.15 10.63 5.62
N LEU A 73 0.22 9.79 6.58
CA LEU A 73 0.38 10.20 7.98
C LEU A 73 1.50 11.25 8.15
N VAL A 74 2.64 11.07 7.46
CA VAL A 74 3.74 12.03 7.50
C VAL A 74 3.32 13.37 6.89
N ILE A 75 2.61 13.36 5.78
CA ILE A 75 2.06 14.57 5.15
C ILE A 75 1.11 15.27 6.14
N SER A 76 0.18 14.54 6.76
CA SER A 76 -0.76 15.07 7.75
C SER A 76 -0.06 15.70 8.98
N PHE A 77 1.02 15.08 9.46
CA PHE A 77 1.77 15.62 10.60
C PHE A 77 2.70 16.78 10.23
N SER A 78 3.10 16.87 8.96
CA SER A 78 3.92 17.99 8.46
C SER A 78 3.10 19.25 8.26
N ASP A 79 1.86 19.10 7.84
CA ASP A 79 0.91 20.16 7.61
C ASP A 79 -0.53 19.63 7.88
N PRO A 80 -1.14 20.04 9.01
CA PRO A 80 -2.47 19.56 9.41
C PRO A 80 -3.59 19.89 8.41
N ASP A 81 -3.41 20.91 7.57
CA ASP A 81 -4.41 21.33 6.57
C ASP A 81 -4.40 20.42 5.32
N GLN A 82 -3.49 19.43 5.25
CA GLN A 82 -3.43 18.51 4.13
C GLN A 82 -4.49 17.40 4.18
N PHE A 83 -4.85 16.93 5.38
CA PHE A 83 -5.84 15.88 5.56
C PHE A 83 -6.87 16.26 6.62
N VAL A 84 -8.11 15.88 6.39
CA VAL A 84 -9.20 15.99 7.38
C VAL A 84 -9.31 14.67 8.16
N ASN A 85 -9.40 14.77 9.48
CA ASN A 85 -9.58 13.64 10.42
C ASN A 85 -8.48 12.55 10.38
N MET A 86 -7.28 12.88 9.91
CA MET A 86 -6.13 11.97 9.94
C MET A 86 -5.19 12.36 11.07
N THR A 87 -5.38 11.79 12.26
CA THR A 87 -4.64 12.13 13.49
C THR A 87 -3.82 10.97 14.03
N THR A 88 -4.17 9.74 13.67
CA THR A 88 -3.53 8.53 14.18
C THR A 88 -3.03 7.63 13.06
N LYS A 89 -2.14 6.70 13.41
CA LYS A 89 -1.70 5.64 12.48
C LYS A 89 -2.87 4.80 11.99
N THR A 90 -3.86 4.59 12.85
CA THR A 90 -5.05 3.81 12.49
C THR A 90 -5.88 4.54 11.44
N ASP A 91 -6.04 5.87 11.55
CA ASP A 91 -6.75 6.67 10.55
C ASP A 91 -6.07 6.59 9.18
N ALA A 92 -4.73 6.69 9.16
CA ALA A 92 -3.95 6.57 7.93
C ALA A 92 -4.05 5.18 7.30
N LEU A 93 -3.98 4.12 8.11
CA LEU A 93 -4.15 2.74 7.63
C LEU A 93 -5.57 2.50 7.11
N TYR A 94 -6.58 2.98 7.83
CA TYR A 94 -7.98 2.94 7.43
C TYR A 94 -8.21 3.66 6.10
N PHE A 95 -7.67 4.86 5.95
CA PHE A 95 -7.73 5.63 4.71
C PHE A 95 -7.05 4.91 3.54
N ALA A 96 -5.84 4.39 3.75
CA ALA A 96 -5.10 3.67 2.72
C ALA A 96 -5.82 2.40 2.26
N ILE A 97 -6.41 1.63 3.19
CA ILE A 97 -7.22 0.45 2.86
C ILE A 97 -8.50 0.86 2.14
N GLY A 98 -9.21 1.88 2.63
CA GLY A 98 -10.44 2.40 2.01
C GLY A 98 -10.22 2.86 0.57
N THR A 99 -9.09 3.52 0.31
CA THR A 99 -8.68 3.97 -1.03
C THR A 99 -8.32 2.77 -1.93
N LEU A 100 -7.52 1.82 -1.42
CA LEU A 100 -7.13 0.62 -2.19
C LEU A 100 -8.36 -0.22 -2.58
N THR A 101 -9.29 -0.40 -1.66
CA THR A 101 -10.51 -1.20 -1.87
C THR A 101 -11.60 -0.45 -2.62
N THR A 102 -11.35 0.81 -2.99
CA THR A 102 -12.30 1.70 -3.68
C THR A 102 -13.60 1.97 -2.91
N VAL A 103 -13.61 1.76 -1.58
CA VAL A 103 -14.78 2.02 -0.72
C VAL A 103 -14.95 3.52 -0.49
N GLY A 104 -13.88 4.23 -0.06
CA GLY A 104 -13.85 5.68 0.06
C GLY A 104 -14.96 6.27 0.91
N TYR A 105 -15.02 5.96 2.21
CA TYR A 105 -16.06 6.48 3.11
C TYR A 105 -16.12 8.01 3.16
N GLY A 106 -14.97 8.70 2.99
CA GLY A 106 -14.90 10.16 2.91
C GLY A 106 -14.85 10.88 4.27
N ASP A 107 -14.91 10.16 5.37
CA ASP A 107 -14.75 10.67 6.72
C ASP A 107 -13.31 11.09 7.04
N VAL A 108 -12.33 10.38 6.47
CA VAL A 108 -10.93 10.77 6.37
C VAL A 108 -10.63 11.06 4.89
N HIS A 109 -10.14 12.25 4.56
CA HIS A 109 -9.89 12.61 3.16
C HIS A 109 -8.78 13.66 3.00
N ALA A 110 -8.22 13.72 1.78
CA ALA A 110 -7.21 14.70 1.39
C ALA A 110 -7.87 16.05 1.04
N GLU A 111 -7.45 17.13 1.71
CA GLU A 111 -7.91 18.50 1.46
C GLU A 111 -6.85 19.34 0.74
N GLY A 112 -5.60 19.27 1.19
CA GLY A 112 -4.49 20.02 0.60
C GLY A 112 -3.99 19.44 -0.71
N GLN A 113 -3.29 20.25 -1.50
CA GLN A 113 -2.81 19.88 -2.84
C GLN A 113 -1.76 18.76 -2.79
N LEU A 114 -0.87 18.78 -1.78
CA LEU A 114 0.16 17.75 -1.63
C LEU A 114 -0.47 16.38 -1.30
N ALA A 115 -1.43 16.38 -0.36
CA ALA A 115 -2.18 15.18 -0.02
C ALA A 115 -2.94 14.62 -1.24
N ARG A 116 -3.64 15.47 -1.98
CA ARG A 116 -4.35 15.07 -3.20
C ARG A 116 -3.43 14.48 -4.25
N ALA A 117 -2.24 15.07 -4.44
CA ALA A 117 -1.24 14.50 -5.36
C ALA A 117 -0.74 13.12 -4.91
N ALA A 118 -0.46 12.94 -3.61
CA ALA A 118 -0.06 11.66 -3.05
C ALA A 118 -1.16 10.59 -3.24
N VAL A 119 -2.41 10.95 -2.96
CA VAL A 119 -3.57 10.07 -3.13
C VAL A 119 -3.81 9.72 -4.60
N CYS A 120 -3.58 10.61 -5.54
CA CYS A 120 -3.63 10.30 -6.98
C CYS A 120 -2.63 9.18 -7.34
N VAL A 121 -1.40 9.26 -6.84
CA VAL A 121 -0.39 8.20 -7.04
C VAL A 121 -0.85 6.88 -6.42
N GLN A 122 -1.40 6.92 -5.22
CA GLN A 122 -1.97 5.77 -4.53
C GLN A 122 -3.12 5.12 -5.33
N MET A 123 -4.03 5.92 -5.88
CA MET A 123 -5.14 5.44 -6.70
C MET A 123 -4.64 4.73 -7.97
N VAL A 124 -3.65 5.30 -8.67
CA VAL A 124 -3.04 4.66 -9.85
C VAL A 124 -2.41 3.32 -9.48
N PHE A 125 -1.67 3.27 -8.38
CA PHE A 125 -1.11 2.03 -7.85
C PHE A 125 -2.21 1.00 -7.55
N SER A 126 -3.27 1.40 -6.86
CA SER A 126 -4.41 0.54 -6.49
C SER A 126 -5.06 -0.09 -7.71
N VAL A 127 -5.36 0.71 -8.73
CA VAL A 127 -5.92 0.22 -10.01
C VAL A 127 -4.99 -0.78 -10.68
N GLY A 128 -3.68 -0.50 -10.72
CA GLY A 128 -2.68 -1.40 -11.29
C GLY A 128 -2.62 -2.76 -10.58
N VAL A 129 -2.62 -2.75 -9.25
CA VAL A 129 -2.59 -3.99 -8.45
C VAL A 129 -3.89 -4.79 -8.62
N LEU A 130 -5.05 -4.13 -8.56
CA LEU A 130 -6.34 -4.79 -8.73
C LEU A 130 -6.52 -5.37 -10.13
N ALA A 131 -6.15 -4.64 -11.19
CA ALA A 131 -6.19 -5.11 -12.56
C ALA A 131 -5.27 -6.32 -12.79
N THR A 132 -4.06 -6.30 -12.21
CA THR A 132 -3.14 -7.43 -12.27
C THR A 132 -3.73 -8.66 -11.56
N GLY A 133 -4.30 -8.47 -10.38
CA GLY A 133 -4.98 -9.53 -9.61
C GLY A 133 -6.12 -10.18 -10.39
N ALA A 134 -7.00 -9.36 -10.94
CA ALA A 134 -8.11 -9.82 -11.76
C ALA A 134 -7.63 -10.62 -12.99
N SER A 135 -6.61 -10.13 -13.70
CA SER A 135 -6.05 -10.82 -14.86
C SER A 135 -5.47 -12.19 -14.54
N LEU A 136 -4.81 -12.34 -13.38
CA LEU A 136 -4.27 -13.62 -12.92
C LEU A 136 -5.37 -14.62 -12.58
N LEU A 137 -6.45 -14.16 -11.93
CA LEU A 137 -7.61 -15.00 -11.61
C LEU A 137 -8.28 -15.51 -12.88
N VAL A 138 -8.55 -14.64 -13.84
CA VAL A 138 -9.17 -15.03 -15.13
C VAL A 138 -8.32 -16.08 -15.86
N ARG A 139 -7.00 -15.91 -15.90
CA ARG A 139 -6.11 -16.90 -16.52
C ARG A 139 -6.19 -18.28 -15.85
N ARG A 140 -6.18 -18.33 -14.51
CA ARG A 140 -6.35 -19.60 -13.78
C ARG A 140 -7.70 -20.27 -14.11
N TRP A 141 -8.77 -19.53 -14.14
CA TRP A 141 -10.10 -20.06 -14.47
C TRP A 141 -10.15 -20.64 -15.88
N THR A 142 -9.56 -19.98 -16.86
CA THR A 142 -9.50 -20.48 -18.25
C THR A 142 -8.63 -21.71 -18.40
N GLU A 143 -7.56 -21.84 -17.63
CA GLU A 143 -6.72 -23.03 -17.60
C GLU A 143 -7.45 -24.21 -16.97
N TYR A 144 -8.13 -24.02 -15.85
CA TYR A 144 -8.97 -25.06 -15.22
C TYR A 144 -10.10 -25.54 -16.15
N ALA A 145 -10.77 -24.61 -16.83
CA ALA A 145 -11.85 -24.97 -17.77
C ALA A 145 -11.32 -25.80 -18.98
N ARG A 146 -10.11 -25.53 -19.43
CA ARG A 146 -9.49 -26.30 -20.53
C ARG A 146 -9.03 -27.70 -20.12
N GLN A 147 -8.71 -27.90 -18.82
CA GLN A 147 -8.26 -29.20 -18.29
C GLN A 147 -9.41 -30.17 -17.95
N GLN A 148 -10.66 -29.73 -18.10
CA GLN A 148 -11.85 -30.60 -18.01
C GLN A 148 -12.41 -30.85 -19.42
N PRO A 149 -11.77 -31.70 -20.28
CA PRO A 149 -12.38 -32.09 -21.55
C PRO A 149 -13.51 -33.07 -21.27
N GLY A 150 -14.75 -32.59 -21.49
CA GLY A 150 -15.86 -33.49 -21.85
C GLY A 150 -16.22 -34.57 -20.84
N ARG A 151 -16.93 -34.19 -19.76
CA ARG A 151 -17.87 -35.10 -19.11
C ARG A 151 -19.25 -34.92 -19.73
N SER A 152 -19.36 -35.25 -21.01
CA SER A 152 -20.64 -35.40 -21.72
C SER A 152 -20.58 -36.73 -22.46
N GLY A 153 -21.03 -37.78 -21.81
CA GLY A 153 -21.38 -39.07 -22.34
C GLY A 153 -22.64 -39.54 -21.67
#